data_cc8c2357e42fd2e9ab7fd93a1b01a464
#
_entry.id   cc8c2357e42fd2e9ab7fd93a1b01a464
#
_cell.length_a   1.000
_cell.length_b   1.000
_cell.length_c   1.000
_cell.angle_alpha   90.00
_cell.angle_beta   90.00
_cell.angle_gamma   90.00
#
_symmetry.space_group_name_H-M   'P 1'
#
loop_
_entity.id
_entity.type
_entity.pdbx_description
1 polymer ?
#
loop_
_entity_poly.entity_id
_entity_poly.type
_entity_poly.pdbx_seq_one_letter_code
_entity_poly.pdbx_strand_id
1 'polypeptide(L)'
;EMSYLEYKYRMEFSEEQIKELCEYSKSLGVEFFASVWDVDSAKLMAKYTRIAKLGSASITDSELCKVTRELFDFVIISTGMSTEEEVEKAVADAQPDVIMHTNSTYPCPTEDLNLRYMEHLKSKFGDKAEIGYSGHEYGLVTSFAAVAMGATWVERHVTLDRNMWGSDQSSSIEPSGLIKLVKGIRDIEKAT
;
A
#
# COMPACT_ATOMS: atom_id res chain seq x y z
N GLU A 1 -24.00 -19.41 -5.31
CA GLU A 1 -23.02 -18.82 -4.36
C GLU A 1 -21.63 -19.24 -4.80
N MET A 2 -20.67 -18.32 -4.75
CA MET A 2 -19.28 -18.54 -5.11
C MET A 2 -18.46 -18.65 -3.82
N SER A 3 -17.55 -19.62 -3.72
CA SER A 3 -16.64 -19.69 -2.59
C SER A 3 -15.63 -18.54 -2.59
N TYR A 4 -15.04 -18.22 -1.43
CA TYR A 4 -14.01 -17.19 -1.34
C TYR A 4 -12.78 -17.51 -2.21
N LEU A 5 -12.42 -18.80 -2.30
CA LEU A 5 -11.33 -19.27 -3.15
C LEU A 5 -11.61 -19.04 -4.64
N GLU A 6 -12.81 -19.37 -5.11
CA GLU A 6 -13.23 -19.09 -6.50
C GLU A 6 -13.22 -17.58 -6.79
N TYR A 7 -13.65 -16.76 -5.81
CA TYR A 7 -13.55 -15.31 -5.91
C TYR A 7 -12.11 -14.86 -6.13
N LYS A 8 -11.17 -15.35 -5.33
CA LYS A 8 -9.74 -14.97 -5.45
C LYS A 8 -9.17 -15.39 -6.81
N TYR A 9 -9.39 -16.62 -7.25
CA TYR A 9 -8.93 -17.07 -8.56
C TYR A 9 -9.47 -16.26 -9.74
N ARG A 10 -10.66 -15.66 -9.62
CA ARG A 10 -11.21 -14.77 -10.65
C ARG A 10 -10.56 -13.38 -10.65
N MET A 11 -9.93 -12.97 -9.56
CA MET A 11 -9.30 -11.66 -9.41
C MET A 11 -7.80 -11.70 -9.73
N GLU A 12 -7.19 -12.89 -9.76
CA GLU A 12 -5.76 -13.01 -10.05
C GLU A 12 -5.46 -12.73 -11.53
N PHE A 13 -4.36 -12.01 -11.75
CA PHE A 13 -3.81 -11.82 -13.07
C PHE A 13 -2.87 -12.94 -13.45
N SER A 14 -2.90 -13.37 -14.73
CA SER A 14 -1.89 -14.25 -15.30
C SER A 14 -0.54 -13.53 -15.44
N GLU A 15 0.55 -14.29 -15.61
CA GLU A 15 1.87 -13.72 -15.84
C GLU A 15 1.89 -12.83 -17.09
N GLU A 16 1.16 -13.22 -18.16
CA GLU A 16 1.01 -12.43 -19.39
C GLU A 16 0.32 -11.10 -19.13
N GLN A 17 -0.73 -11.10 -18.30
CA GLN A 17 -1.45 -9.87 -17.93
C GLN A 17 -0.58 -8.94 -17.07
N ILE A 18 0.20 -9.51 -16.14
CA ILE A 18 1.18 -8.74 -15.35
C ILE A 18 2.20 -8.06 -16.27
N LYS A 19 2.73 -8.78 -17.22
CA LYS A 19 3.66 -8.25 -18.23
C LYS A 19 3.04 -7.11 -19.03
N GLU A 20 1.82 -7.30 -19.52
CA GLU A 20 1.08 -6.26 -20.28
C GLU A 20 0.87 -5.00 -19.41
N LEU A 21 0.44 -5.15 -18.16
CA LEU A 21 0.27 -4.04 -17.23
C LEU A 21 1.59 -3.29 -16.97
N CYS A 22 2.68 -4.02 -16.79
CA CYS A 22 4.00 -3.45 -16.59
C CYS A 22 4.46 -2.63 -17.81
N GLU A 23 4.31 -3.18 -19.03
CA GLU A 23 4.65 -2.50 -20.27
C GLU A 23 3.76 -1.27 -20.51
N TYR A 24 2.47 -1.38 -20.24
CA TYR A 24 1.53 -0.27 -20.37
C TYR A 24 1.84 0.86 -19.39
N SER A 25 2.03 0.55 -18.12
CA SER A 25 2.39 1.54 -17.11
C SER A 25 3.68 2.28 -17.46
N LYS A 26 4.69 1.54 -17.92
CA LYS A 26 5.95 2.12 -18.38
C LYS A 26 5.74 3.08 -19.56
N SER A 27 4.83 2.75 -20.49
CA SER A 27 4.50 3.63 -21.64
C SER A 27 3.86 4.95 -21.21
N LEU A 28 3.22 4.96 -20.02
CA LEU A 28 2.61 6.15 -19.42
C LEU A 28 3.56 6.90 -18.47
N GLY A 29 4.77 6.41 -18.24
CA GLY A 29 5.71 6.98 -17.28
C GLY A 29 5.29 6.78 -15.83
N VAL A 30 4.55 5.69 -15.53
CA VAL A 30 4.09 5.30 -14.19
C VAL A 30 4.77 4.01 -13.79
N GLU A 31 5.34 3.98 -12.59
CA GLU A 31 5.90 2.76 -12.03
C GLU A 31 4.81 1.75 -11.67
N PHE A 32 5.03 0.49 -12.06
CA PHE A 32 4.16 -0.62 -11.73
C PHE A 32 4.83 -1.52 -10.68
N PHE A 33 4.10 -1.83 -9.63
CA PHE A 33 4.52 -2.84 -8.65
C PHE A 33 3.28 -3.50 -8.03
N ALA A 34 3.49 -4.57 -7.28
CA ALA A 34 2.41 -5.30 -6.63
C ALA A 34 2.73 -5.63 -5.17
N SER A 35 1.69 -5.87 -4.40
CA SER A 35 1.83 -6.56 -3.11
C SER A 35 2.12 -8.03 -3.37
N VAL A 36 3.16 -8.55 -2.72
CA VAL A 36 3.50 -9.98 -2.76
C VAL A 36 2.95 -10.67 -1.52
N TRP A 37 2.35 -11.85 -1.71
CA TRP A 37 1.63 -12.56 -0.66
C TRP A 37 2.33 -13.85 -0.21
N ASP A 38 3.29 -14.32 -1.02
CA ASP A 38 4.12 -15.49 -0.79
C ASP A 38 5.45 -15.39 -1.54
N VAL A 39 6.36 -16.30 -1.25
CA VAL A 39 7.71 -16.32 -1.85
C VAL A 39 7.66 -16.52 -3.38
N ASP A 40 6.69 -17.28 -3.89
CA ASP A 40 6.62 -17.55 -5.33
C ASP A 40 6.09 -16.34 -6.08
N SER A 41 5.09 -15.63 -5.53
CA SER A 41 4.64 -14.34 -6.07
C SER A 41 5.74 -13.27 -6.01
N ALA A 42 6.56 -13.24 -4.96
CA ALA A 42 7.74 -12.36 -4.89
C ALA A 42 8.74 -12.65 -6.02
N LYS A 43 9.08 -13.92 -6.23
CA LYS A 43 9.98 -14.36 -7.33
C LYS A 43 9.40 -14.03 -8.72
N LEU A 44 8.08 -14.18 -8.88
CA LEU A 44 7.41 -13.83 -10.12
C LEU A 44 7.51 -12.33 -10.39
N MET A 45 7.14 -11.50 -9.41
CA MET A 45 7.14 -10.04 -9.56
C MET A 45 8.54 -9.45 -9.76
N ALA A 46 9.56 -10.05 -9.16
CA ALA A 46 10.96 -9.61 -9.36
C ALA A 46 11.47 -9.69 -10.80
N LYS A 47 10.77 -10.41 -11.69
CA LYS A 47 11.06 -10.41 -13.14
C LYS A 47 10.63 -9.10 -13.84
N TYR A 48 9.66 -8.37 -13.25
CA TYR A 48 8.96 -7.27 -13.90
C TYR A 48 9.19 -5.91 -13.25
N THR A 49 9.47 -5.87 -11.96
CA THR A 49 9.66 -4.63 -11.20
C THR A 49 10.77 -4.77 -10.16
N ARG A 50 11.32 -3.62 -9.74
CA ARG A 50 12.31 -3.54 -8.65
C ARG A 50 11.69 -3.09 -7.33
N ILE A 51 10.39 -2.82 -7.32
CA ILE A 51 9.64 -2.36 -6.16
C ILE A 51 8.67 -3.46 -5.73
N ALA A 52 8.61 -3.74 -4.44
CA ALA A 52 7.59 -4.62 -3.88
C ALA A 52 6.90 -3.99 -2.67
N LYS A 53 5.66 -4.41 -2.45
CA LYS A 53 4.93 -4.08 -1.23
C LYS A 53 4.58 -5.36 -0.46
N LEU A 54 4.75 -5.30 0.87
CA LEU A 54 4.22 -6.26 1.82
C LEU A 54 2.98 -5.64 2.47
N GLY A 55 1.82 -6.23 2.17
CA GLY A 55 0.55 -5.79 2.77
C GLY A 55 0.50 -6.13 4.27
N SER A 56 -0.38 -5.45 5.02
CA SER A 56 -0.53 -5.63 6.46
C SER A 56 -0.70 -7.10 6.89
N ALA A 57 -1.43 -7.89 6.10
CA ALA A 57 -1.67 -9.31 6.40
C ALA A 57 -0.42 -10.20 6.21
N SER A 58 0.64 -9.70 5.58
CA SER A 58 1.83 -10.50 5.22
C SER A 58 3.09 -10.11 6.00
N ILE A 59 3.09 -8.99 6.72
CA ILE A 59 4.33 -8.52 7.39
C ILE A 59 4.79 -9.41 8.55
N THR A 60 3.93 -10.27 9.07
CA THR A 60 4.28 -11.24 10.10
C THR A 60 4.99 -12.48 9.56
N ASP A 61 5.00 -12.66 8.23
CA ASP A 61 5.76 -13.72 7.57
C ASP A 61 7.23 -13.30 7.40
N SER A 62 8.06 -13.76 8.31
CA SER A 62 9.50 -13.44 8.36
C SER A 62 10.28 -13.95 7.15
N GLU A 63 9.89 -15.11 6.57
CA GLU A 63 10.53 -15.65 5.37
C GLU A 63 10.21 -14.76 4.16
N LEU A 64 8.95 -14.44 3.96
CA LEU A 64 8.53 -13.54 2.89
C LEU A 64 9.19 -12.17 3.00
N CYS A 65 9.26 -11.58 4.22
CA CYS A 65 9.92 -10.30 4.45
C CYS A 65 11.38 -10.31 4.00
N LYS A 66 12.15 -11.33 4.39
CA LYS A 66 13.58 -11.48 4.04
C LYS A 66 13.77 -11.70 2.55
N VAL A 67 13.01 -12.64 1.97
CA VAL A 67 13.07 -12.93 0.53
C VAL A 67 12.68 -11.70 -0.30
N THR A 68 11.68 -10.93 0.13
CA THR A 68 11.30 -9.69 -0.55
C THR A 68 12.46 -8.71 -0.54
N ARG A 69 13.14 -8.49 0.59
CA ARG A 69 14.33 -7.60 0.63
C ARG A 69 15.49 -8.08 -0.26
N GLU A 70 15.69 -9.39 -0.35
CA GLU A 70 16.74 -9.96 -1.22
C GLU A 70 16.45 -9.77 -2.71
N LEU A 71 15.19 -9.79 -3.11
CA LEU A 71 14.76 -9.76 -4.51
C LEU A 71 14.52 -8.35 -5.07
N PHE A 72 14.21 -7.37 -4.20
CA PHE A 72 13.78 -6.04 -4.63
C PHE A 72 14.69 -4.94 -4.09
N ASP A 73 14.91 -3.93 -4.93
CA ASP A 73 15.73 -2.77 -4.57
C ASP A 73 14.98 -1.80 -3.66
N PHE A 74 13.64 -1.76 -3.74
CA PHE A 74 12.77 -0.89 -2.96
C PHE A 74 11.59 -1.67 -2.35
N VAL A 75 11.44 -1.59 -1.03
CA VAL A 75 10.44 -2.35 -0.28
C VAL A 75 9.55 -1.43 0.53
N ILE A 76 8.24 -1.60 0.38
CA ILE A 76 7.20 -0.89 1.13
C ILE A 76 6.50 -1.90 2.05
N ILE A 77 6.28 -1.55 3.32
CA ILE A 77 5.45 -2.36 4.23
C ILE A 77 4.27 -1.55 4.76
N SER A 78 3.16 -2.23 5.07
CA SER A 78 1.99 -1.64 5.74
C SER A 78 1.80 -2.25 7.12
N THR A 79 1.50 -1.43 8.14
CA THR A 79 1.53 -1.82 9.57
C THR A 79 0.18 -2.18 10.17
N GLY A 80 -0.88 -2.26 9.38
CA GLY A 80 -2.22 -2.61 9.88
C GLY A 80 -2.30 -4.01 10.49
N MET A 81 -3.21 -4.21 11.45
CA MET A 81 -3.46 -5.48 12.14
C MET A 81 -2.26 -6.07 12.89
N SER A 82 -1.22 -5.30 13.14
CA SER A 82 0.01 -5.79 13.76
C SER A 82 0.26 -5.11 15.09
N THR A 83 0.85 -5.85 16.03
CA THR A 83 1.38 -5.31 17.28
C THR A 83 2.69 -4.56 17.01
N GLU A 84 3.13 -3.80 18.01
CA GLU A 84 4.40 -3.06 17.92
C GLU A 84 5.60 -4.00 17.70
N GLU A 85 5.63 -5.14 18.39
CA GLU A 85 6.69 -6.15 18.27
C GLU A 85 6.70 -6.79 16.87
N GLU A 86 5.54 -7.01 16.28
CA GLU A 86 5.42 -7.53 14.91
C GLU A 86 5.93 -6.52 13.89
N VAL A 87 5.59 -5.23 14.05
CA VAL A 87 6.12 -4.15 13.20
C VAL A 87 7.64 -4.05 13.33
N GLU A 88 8.19 -4.06 14.55
CA GLU A 88 9.65 -4.05 14.77
C GLU A 88 10.34 -5.22 14.06
N LYS A 89 9.76 -6.41 14.20
CA LYS A 89 10.29 -7.61 13.55
C LYS A 89 10.22 -7.52 12.04
N ALA A 90 9.10 -7.05 11.48
CA ALA A 90 8.93 -6.83 10.05
C ALA A 90 9.95 -5.82 9.50
N VAL A 91 10.19 -4.72 10.21
CA VAL A 91 11.22 -3.72 9.84
C VAL A 91 12.63 -4.32 9.89
N ALA A 92 12.93 -5.17 10.88
CA ALA A 92 14.21 -5.84 10.95
C ALA A 92 14.43 -6.85 9.81
N ASP A 93 13.39 -7.61 9.45
CA ASP A 93 13.45 -8.66 8.42
C ASP A 93 13.39 -8.10 6.98
N ALA A 94 12.48 -7.15 6.71
CA ALA A 94 12.26 -6.58 5.38
C ALA A 94 13.16 -5.37 5.07
N GLN A 95 13.74 -4.71 6.08
CA GLN A 95 14.52 -3.48 5.94
C GLN A 95 13.86 -2.50 4.94
N PRO A 96 12.60 -2.08 5.20
CA PRO A 96 11.80 -1.35 4.22
C PRO A 96 12.34 0.05 3.97
N ASP A 97 12.13 0.54 2.75
CA ASP A 97 12.39 1.93 2.38
C ASP A 97 11.22 2.84 2.78
N VAL A 98 10.00 2.27 2.86
CA VAL A 98 8.79 2.98 3.29
C VAL A 98 7.98 2.14 4.27
N ILE A 99 7.53 2.76 5.34
CA ILE A 99 6.60 2.20 6.32
C ILE A 99 5.28 2.98 6.23
N MET A 100 4.21 2.28 5.83
CA MET A 100 2.87 2.87 5.68
C MET A 100 2.07 2.67 6.96
N HIS A 101 1.69 3.76 7.62
CA HIS A 101 0.64 3.70 8.63
C HIS A 101 -0.69 3.37 7.95
N THR A 102 -1.39 2.37 8.45
CA THR A 102 -2.70 1.96 7.91
C THR A 102 -3.58 1.33 8.98
N ASN A 103 -4.89 1.43 8.79
CA ASN A 103 -5.90 0.64 9.49
C ASN A 103 -6.56 -0.28 8.48
N SER A 104 -6.61 -1.59 8.77
CA SER A 104 -7.10 -2.62 7.83
C SER A 104 -8.60 -2.91 7.96
N THR A 105 -9.39 -1.91 8.33
CA THR A 105 -10.86 -1.94 8.26
C THR A 105 -11.33 -1.28 6.96
N TYR A 106 -12.26 -1.89 6.22
CA TYR A 106 -12.71 -1.47 4.89
C TYR A 106 -14.22 -1.30 4.81
N PRO A 107 -14.81 -0.07 4.79
CA PRO A 107 -14.14 1.21 5.03
C PRO A 107 -13.78 1.42 6.51
N CYS A 108 -12.72 2.19 6.77
CA CYS A 108 -12.29 2.50 8.13
C CYS A 108 -13.09 3.69 8.68
N PRO A 109 -13.69 3.57 9.90
CA PRO A 109 -14.22 4.72 10.62
C PRO A 109 -13.11 5.75 10.91
N THR A 110 -13.42 7.03 10.76
CA THR A 110 -12.41 8.10 10.90
C THR A 110 -11.80 8.13 12.30
N GLU A 111 -12.58 7.84 13.33
CA GLU A 111 -12.16 7.77 14.74
C GLU A 111 -11.13 6.68 15.02
N ASP A 112 -11.06 5.64 14.19
CA ASP A 112 -10.16 4.50 14.36
C ASP A 112 -8.82 4.68 13.60
N LEU A 113 -8.65 5.75 12.83
CA LEU A 113 -7.49 5.95 11.96
C LEU A 113 -6.18 6.22 12.71
N ASN A 114 -6.26 6.85 13.89
CA ASN A 114 -5.10 7.18 14.73
C ASN A 114 -3.91 7.76 13.93
N LEU A 115 -4.11 8.83 13.15
CA LEU A 115 -3.07 9.42 12.31
C LEU A 115 -1.80 9.80 13.09
N ARG A 116 -1.90 10.09 14.39
CA ARG A 116 -0.74 10.41 15.23
C ARG A 116 0.23 9.24 15.40
N TYR A 117 -0.18 8.02 15.11
CA TYR A 117 0.74 6.88 15.09
C TYR A 117 1.85 7.04 14.04
N MET A 118 1.63 7.84 13.00
CA MET A 118 2.70 8.22 12.06
C MET A 118 3.85 8.97 12.73
N GLU A 119 3.56 9.81 13.74
CA GLU A 119 4.59 10.52 14.52
C GLU A 119 5.44 9.52 15.30
N HIS A 120 4.81 8.49 15.88
CA HIS A 120 5.50 7.40 16.56
C HIS A 120 6.39 6.60 15.60
N LEU A 121 5.85 6.18 14.45
CA LEU A 121 6.64 5.49 13.42
C LEU A 121 7.83 6.33 12.95
N LYS A 122 7.63 7.63 12.75
CA LYS A 122 8.70 8.56 12.37
C LYS A 122 9.76 8.70 13.46
N SER A 123 9.36 8.78 14.72
CA SER A 123 10.31 8.84 15.85
C SER A 123 11.14 7.58 15.98
N LYS A 124 10.58 6.42 15.63
CA LYS A 124 11.21 5.11 15.84
C LYS A 124 12.03 4.63 14.66
N PHE A 125 11.58 4.92 13.44
CA PHE A 125 12.14 4.36 12.21
C PHE A 125 12.50 5.41 11.15
N GLY A 126 12.25 6.69 11.40
CA GLY A 126 12.44 7.75 10.41
C GLY A 126 13.91 8.01 10.01
N ASP A 127 14.87 7.41 10.69
CA ASP A 127 16.28 7.36 10.30
C ASP A 127 16.61 6.25 9.30
N LYS A 128 15.67 5.31 9.11
CA LYS A 128 15.85 4.11 8.28
C LYS A 128 14.88 4.03 7.11
N ALA A 129 13.67 4.58 7.26
CA ALA A 129 12.60 4.49 6.28
C ALA A 129 11.77 5.78 6.23
N GLU A 130 11.21 6.09 5.07
CA GLU A 130 10.19 7.10 4.94
C GLU A 130 8.86 6.64 5.56
N ILE A 131 8.06 7.59 6.05
CA ILE A 131 6.75 7.27 6.63
C ILE A 131 5.66 7.73 5.70
N GLY A 132 4.76 6.81 5.38
CA GLY A 132 3.60 7.04 4.52
C GLY A 132 2.28 6.76 5.21
N TYR A 133 1.20 7.00 4.49
CA TYR A 133 -0.18 6.74 4.90
C TYR A 133 -0.92 5.92 3.84
N SER A 134 -1.50 4.80 4.25
CA SER A 134 -2.40 3.97 3.42
C SER A 134 -3.82 4.04 4.00
N GLY A 135 -4.70 4.73 3.29
CA GLY A 135 -6.04 5.09 3.77
C GLY A 135 -7.16 4.25 3.17
N HIS A 136 -8.07 3.75 4.03
CA HIS A 136 -9.24 2.94 3.67
C HIS A 136 -10.57 3.59 4.10
N GLU A 137 -10.51 4.82 4.56
CA GLU A 137 -11.66 5.64 4.95
C GLU A 137 -12.36 6.28 3.75
N TYR A 138 -13.57 6.77 3.98
CA TYR A 138 -14.28 7.59 2.98
C TYR A 138 -13.67 9.01 2.88
N GLY A 139 -13.62 9.52 1.67
CA GLY A 139 -13.18 10.89 1.41
C GLY A 139 -11.66 11.06 1.33
N LEU A 140 -11.17 12.29 1.41
CA LEU A 140 -9.77 12.66 1.16
C LEU A 140 -9.14 13.46 2.31
N VAL A 141 -9.95 13.90 3.28
CA VAL A 141 -9.53 14.85 4.33
C VAL A 141 -8.38 14.27 5.16
N THR A 142 -8.46 13.01 5.52
CA THR A 142 -7.45 12.29 6.31
C THR A 142 -6.16 12.07 5.55
N SER A 143 -6.25 11.80 4.23
CA SER A 143 -5.06 11.73 3.37
C SER A 143 -4.35 13.08 3.29
N PHE A 144 -5.08 14.19 3.20
CA PHE A 144 -4.51 15.54 3.26
C PHE A 144 -3.90 15.85 4.63
N ALA A 145 -4.57 15.45 5.71
CA ALA A 145 -4.05 15.60 7.05
C ALA A 145 -2.76 14.81 7.24
N ALA A 146 -2.69 13.56 6.75
CA ALA A 146 -1.49 12.75 6.80
C ALA A 146 -0.31 13.41 6.08
N VAL A 147 -0.52 13.99 4.89
CA VAL A 147 0.52 14.73 4.17
C VAL A 147 0.96 15.95 4.96
N ALA A 148 0.03 16.76 5.50
CA ALA A 148 0.36 17.91 6.33
C ALA A 148 1.10 17.53 7.63
N MET A 149 0.91 16.30 8.14
CA MET A 149 1.66 15.72 9.26
C MET A 149 3.01 15.11 8.84
N GLY A 150 3.36 15.16 7.55
CA GLY A 150 4.67 14.75 7.04
C GLY A 150 4.73 13.36 6.43
N ALA A 151 3.60 12.79 6.01
CA ALA A 151 3.61 11.61 5.15
C ALA A 151 4.20 11.97 3.79
N THR A 152 5.20 11.21 3.35
CA THR A 152 5.84 11.37 2.03
C THR A 152 5.26 10.42 0.99
N TRP A 153 4.56 9.38 1.43
CA TRP A 153 3.87 8.40 0.60
C TRP A 153 2.39 8.35 0.97
N VAL A 154 1.52 8.27 -0.04
CA VAL A 154 0.06 8.11 0.15
C VAL A 154 -0.43 6.99 -0.75
N GLU A 155 -1.12 6.03 -0.16
CA GLU A 155 -1.77 4.93 -0.87
C GLU A 155 -3.28 5.02 -0.71
N ARG A 156 -4.03 4.84 -1.79
CA ARG A 156 -5.48 4.74 -1.79
C ARG A 156 -5.93 3.70 -2.81
N HIS A 157 -6.96 2.93 -2.45
CA HIS A 157 -7.69 2.12 -3.41
C HIS A 157 -8.39 3.01 -4.45
N VAL A 158 -8.33 2.61 -5.72
CA VAL A 158 -8.98 3.33 -6.84
C VAL A 158 -9.92 2.38 -7.57
N THR A 159 -11.11 2.86 -7.92
CA THR A 159 -12.09 2.14 -8.73
C THR A 159 -12.67 3.06 -9.81
N LEU A 160 -13.17 2.48 -10.88
CA LEU A 160 -13.94 3.25 -11.87
C LEU A 160 -15.36 3.57 -11.38
N ASP A 161 -15.95 2.69 -10.57
CA ASP A 161 -17.27 2.86 -9.97
C ASP A 161 -17.34 2.05 -8.67
N ARG A 162 -17.70 2.71 -7.55
CA ARG A 162 -17.83 2.09 -6.23
C ARG A 162 -18.95 1.06 -6.13
N ASN A 163 -19.86 1.03 -7.08
CA ASN A 163 -20.94 0.02 -7.16
C ASN A 163 -20.51 -1.24 -7.91
N MET A 164 -19.31 -1.28 -8.46
CA MET A 164 -18.79 -2.50 -9.10
C MET A 164 -18.65 -3.64 -8.10
N TRP A 165 -18.62 -4.85 -8.62
CA TRP A 165 -18.38 -6.04 -7.83
C TRP A 165 -16.93 -6.07 -7.30
N GLY A 166 -16.78 -6.36 -6.01
CA GLY A 166 -15.48 -6.42 -5.32
C GLY A 166 -15.60 -5.99 -3.86
N SER A 167 -14.73 -6.50 -2.99
CA SER A 167 -14.76 -6.23 -1.55
C SER A 167 -14.36 -4.79 -1.20
N ASP A 168 -13.46 -4.18 -1.97
CA ASP A 168 -12.79 -2.93 -1.61
C ASP A 168 -13.36 -1.71 -2.35
N GLN A 169 -14.35 -1.93 -3.23
CA GLN A 169 -14.93 -0.88 -4.07
C GLN A 169 -15.51 0.28 -3.24
N SER A 170 -16.17 -0.03 -2.12
CA SER A 170 -16.80 0.98 -1.26
C SER A 170 -15.79 1.94 -0.59
N SER A 171 -14.59 1.46 -0.26
CA SER A 171 -13.50 2.26 0.32
C SER A 171 -12.58 2.90 -0.72
N SER A 172 -12.79 2.60 -2.00
CA SER A 172 -11.99 3.14 -3.11
C SER A 172 -12.41 4.56 -3.48
N ILE A 173 -11.47 5.30 -4.06
CA ILE A 173 -11.73 6.59 -4.68
C ILE A 173 -11.96 6.42 -6.18
N GLU A 174 -12.86 7.22 -6.76
CA GLU A 174 -13.10 7.25 -8.20
C GLU A 174 -12.14 8.23 -8.90
N PRO A 175 -12.01 8.21 -10.24
CA PRO A 175 -11.06 9.05 -10.97
C PRO A 175 -11.11 10.53 -10.62
N SER A 176 -12.30 11.09 -10.40
CA SER A 176 -12.47 12.48 -9.95
C SER A 176 -11.88 12.73 -8.56
N GLY A 177 -11.96 11.75 -7.67
CA GLY A 177 -11.35 11.76 -6.34
C GLY A 177 -9.83 11.68 -6.41
N LEU A 178 -9.29 10.83 -7.30
CA LEU A 178 -7.84 10.71 -7.52
C LEU A 178 -7.25 12.03 -8.03
N ILE A 179 -7.89 12.69 -8.99
CA ILE A 179 -7.45 14.00 -9.49
C ILE A 179 -7.41 15.03 -8.35
N LYS A 180 -8.46 15.07 -7.52
CA LYS A 180 -8.52 15.98 -6.37
C LYS A 180 -7.46 15.66 -5.32
N LEU A 181 -7.21 14.36 -5.06
CA LEU A 181 -6.19 13.91 -4.12
C LEU A 181 -4.81 14.39 -4.56
N VAL A 182 -4.40 14.10 -5.79
CA VAL A 182 -3.09 14.49 -6.32
C VAL A 182 -2.94 16.01 -6.30
N LYS A 183 -3.96 16.75 -6.78
CA LYS A 183 -3.93 18.22 -6.75
C LYS A 183 -3.78 18.77 -5.33
N GLY A 184 -4.58 18.27 -4.39
CA GLY A 184 -4.53 18.73 -3.00
C GLY A 184 -3.22 18.44 -2.31
N ILE A 185 -2.61 17.27 -2.56
CA ILE A 185 -1.26 16.93 -2.06
C ILE A 185 -0.25 17.96 -2.59
N ARG A 186 -0.23 18.22 -3.90
CA ARG A 186 0.68 19.21 -4.50
C ARG A 186 0.46 20.63 -4.01
N ASP A 187 -0.77 21.00 -3.67
CA ASP A 187 -1.07 22.30 -3.08
C ASP A 187 -0.56 22.39 -1.63
N ILE A 188 -0.66 21.30 -0.83
CA ILE A 188 -0.08 21.23 0.52
C ILE A 188 1.45 21.34 0.47
N GLU A 189 2.12 20.58 -0.41
CA GLU A 189 3.58 20.61 -0.57
C GLU A 189 4.11 22.01 -0.91
N LYS A 190 3.32 22.85 -1.58
CA LYS A 190 3.70 24.25 -1.87
C LYS A 190 3.43 25.18 -0.71
N ALA A 191 2.54 24.78 0.22
CA ALA A 191 2.10 25.62 1.33
C ALA A 191 2.91 25.38 2.61
N THR A 192 3.64 24.27 2.68
CA THR A 192 4.49 23.87 3.81
C THR A 192 5.96 23.91 3.43
#